data_65c32b5389fa4c8fa11e7d7c6e9cae31
#
_entry.id   65c32b5389fa4c8fa11e7d7c6e9cae31
#
_cell.length_a   1.000
_cell.length_b   1.000
_cell.length_c   1.000
_cell.angle_alpha   90.00
_cell.angle_beta   90.00
_cell.angle_gamma   90.00
#
_symmetry.space_group_name_H-M   'P 1'
#
loop_
_entity.id
_entity.type
_entity.pdbx_description
1 polymer ?
#
loop_
_entity_poly.entity_id
_entity_poly.type
_entity_poly.pdbx_seq_one_letter_code
_entity_poly.pdbx_strand_id
1 'polypeptide(L)'
;MTNTKNFILKFALVAIVFTVFSCKKEDTAVADNSESATAEQHPKLILTAQGVKDIRAQLGNIPIFDKSLQAVKEEIDAEIELGIEVPIPKDYSGGYTHVRHKRNWFVLQKAGLLYQILDDEKYAKYVKDMLMEYEALYKTLPLHPKTRSYARGKLFWQCLNDSNWLVYVSQAYDCIYDYLTEEERNKLETNLFKPFANHISIDSPQFYQRVHNHSTWGNAAVGMIGLVMNDEELIDRALYGIKDLKLDTKEKDDDGGYLNKDGKAGFLANIEEPFSPDGYYNEGPYYQRYAMYPFLVFAEGLQNVKPELKIFEYKEGVLLKSINALLNLSDADGDFFPLNDGQKGMSYYNSA
;
A
#
# COMPACT_ATOMS: atom_id res chain seq x y z
N MET A 1 18.14 -71.89 4.83
CA MET A 1 18.85 -72.07 3.55
C MET A 1 17.90 -71.58 2.44
N THR A 2 18.43 -70.83 1.54
CA THR A 2 17.84 -70.30 0.29
C THR A 2 17.23 -68.92 0.37
N ASN A 3 17.89 -68.11 -0.39
CA ASN A 3 17.56 -66.96 -1.21
C ASN A 3 17.98 -65.58 -0.70
N THR A 4 19.30 -65.40 -0.66
CA THR A 4 19.95 -64.06 -0.56
C THR A 4 20.71 -63.73 -1.87
N LYS A 5 20.15 -63.98 -3.04
CA LYS A 5 20.86 -63.67 -4.31
C LYS A 5 20.07 -62.83 -5.34
N ASN A 6 18.88 -62.38 -5.03
CA ASN A 6 18.09 -61.57 -6.00
C ASN A 6 17.85 -60.11 -5.61
N PHE A 7 18.63 -59.55 -4.67
CA PHE A 7 18.45 -58.15 -4.24
C PHE A 7 19.55 -57.19 -4.71
N ILE A 8 20.61 -57.72 -5.36
CA ILE A 8 21.78 -56.90 -5.77
C ILE A 8 21.75 -56.54 -7.28
N LEU A 9 20.77 -57.02 -8.06
CA LEU A 9 20.75 -56.79 -9.53
C LEU A 9 19.68 -55.76 -9.99
N LYS A 10 19.06 -55.05 -9.09
CA LYS A 10 18.10 -53.99 -9.44
C LYS A 10 18.56 -52.56 -9.09
N PHE A 11 19.77 -52.39 -8.54
CA PHE A 11 20.32 -51.06 -8.22
C PHE A 11 21.43 -50.59 -9.18
N ALA A 12 21.76 -51.34 -10.20
CA ALA A 12 22.81 -51.01 -11.18
C ALA A 12 22.28 -50.46 -12.52
N LEU A 13 20.97 -50.18 -12.67
CA LEU A 13 20.40 -49.71 -13.94
C LEU A 13 19.71 -48.33 -13.87
N VAL A 14 19.92 -47.56 -12.79
CA VAL A 14 19.42 -46.16 -12.64
C VAL A 14 20.54 -45.10 -12.64
N ALA A 15 21.80 -45.55 -12.78
CA ALA A 15 22.95 -44.63 -12.74
C ALA A 15 23.55 -44.26 -14.11
N ILE A 16 22.90 -44.54 -15.24
CA ILE A 16 23.47 -44.29 -16.59
C ILE A 16 22.52 -43.51 -17.52
N VAL A 17 21.72 -42.61 -16.98
CA VAL A 17 20.92 -41.66 -17.82
C VAL A 17 21.11 -40.20 -17.42
N PHE A 18 22.15 -39.85 -16.67
CA PHE A 18 22.42 -38.44 -16.31
C PHE A 18 23.74 -37.89 -16.89
N THR A 19 24.19 -38.36 -18.03
CA THR A 19 25.30 -37.69 -18.71
C THR A 19 25.07 -37.69 -20.21
N VAL A 20 24.20 -36.88 -20.73
CA VAL A 20 24.33 -36.17 -22.02
C VAL A 20 23.17 -35.15 -22.17
N PHE A 21 23.24 -34.03 -21.53
CA PHE A 21 22.68 -32.78 -22.02
C PHE A 21 23.62 -31.66 -21.62
N SER A 22 24.76 -31.65 -22.28
CA SER A 22 25.56 -30.43 -22.40
C SER A 22 24.89 -29.57 -23.46
N CYS A 23 24.02 -28.66 -23.07
CA CYS A 23 23.65 -27.56 -23.96
C CYS A 23 24.85 -26.66 -24.16
N LYS A 24 25.36 -26.63 -25.37
CA LYS A 24 26.24 -25.56 -25.86
C LYS A 24 25.56 -24.22 -25.60
N LYS A 25 26.22 -23.39 -24.82
CA LYS A 25 25.97 -21.96 -24.84
C LYS A 25 26.32 -21.45 -26.22
N GLU A 26 25.35 -21.15 -27.04
CA GLU A 26 25.52 -20.20 -28.12
C GLU A 26 25.56 -18.81 -27.44
N ASP A 27 26.68 -18.16 -27.50
CA ASP A 27 26.85 -16.75 -27.19
C ASP A 27 26.12 -15.93 -28.27
N THR A 28 24.81 -15.79 -28.09
CA THR A 28 24.11 -14.64 -28.65
C THR A 28 24.29 -13.51 -27.65
N ALA A 29 25.12 -12.57 -28.02
CA ALA A 29 25.19 -11.26 -27.41
C ALA A 29 23.77 -10.64 -27.49
N VAL A 30 22.96 -10.86 -26.46
CA VAL A 30 21.77 -10.07 -26.20
C VAL A 30 22.32 -8.72 -25.74
N ALA A 31 22.20 -7.74 -26.62
CA ALA A 31 22.45 -6.36 -26.26
C ALA A 31 21.66 -6.05 -24.99
N ASP A 32 22.38 -5.73 -23.94
CA ASP A 32 21.87 -5.22 -22.68
C ASP A 32 21.35 -3.79 -22.96
N ASN A 33 20.09 -3.73 -23.40
CA ASN A 33 19.30 -2.51 -23.57
C ASN A 33 18.17 -2.49 -22.53
N SER A 34 18.45 -2.94 -21.30
CA SER A 34 17.59 -2.71 -20.14
C SER A 34 18.03 -1.48 -19.36
N GLU A 35 18.35 -0.38 -20.06
CA GLU A 35 18.60 0.89 -19.42
C GLU A 35 17.29 1.65 -19.17
N SER A 36 17.00 1.89 -17.90
CA SER A 36 16.31 3.06 -17.31
C SER A 36 14.92 3.51 -17.82
N ALA A 37 14.26 2.80 -18.72
CA ALA A 37 12.98 3.27 -19.28
C ALA A 37 11.74 2.92 -18.39
N THR A 38 11.89 2.14 -17.31
CA THR A 38 10.76 1.65 -16.53
C THR A 38 10.36 2.55 -15.35
N ALA A 39 11.25 3.43 -14.90
CA ALA A 39 11.00 4.30 -13.73
C ALA A 39 10.14 5.53 -14.04
N GLU A 40 10.00 5.91 -15.30
CA GLU A 40 9.23 7.08 -15.72
C GLU A 40 7.82 6.79 -16.21
N GLN A 41 7.50 5.54 -16.56
CA GLN A 41 6.20 5.17 -17.11
C GLN A 41 5.17 4.84 -16.04
N HIS A 42 4.04 5.54 -16.03
CA HIS A 42 2.91 5.26 -15.15
C HIS A 42 1.89 4.29 -15.79
N PRO A 43 1.17 3.49 -15.01
CA PRO A 43 1.28 3.32 -13.56
C PRO A 43 2.54 2.54 -13.16
N LYS A 44 3.06 2.80 -11.96
CA LYS A 44 4.29 2.19 -11.46
C LYS A 44 4.27 1.78 -9.99
N LEU A 45 3.18 2.06 -9.25
CA LEU A 45 3.07 1.67 -7.85
C LEU A 45 2.69 0.19 -7.69
N ILE A 46 1.40 -0.10 -7.67
CA ILE A 46 0.85 -1.45 -7.47
C ILE A 46 0.53 -2.10 -8.82
N LEU A 47 -0.12 -1.34 -9.67
CA LEU A 47 -0.31 -1.70 -11.07
C LEU A 47 0.85 -1.10 -11.87
N THR A 48 1.59 -1.92 -12.59
CA THR A 48 2.66 -1.46 -13.47
C THR A 48 2.18 -1.42 -14.92
N ALA A 49 2.83 -0.63 -15.77
CA ALA A 49 2.51 -0.58 -17.20
C ALA A 49 2.61 -1.97 -17.88
N GLN A 50 3.53 -2.83 -17.44
CA GLN A 50 3.60 -4.22 -17.91
C GLN A 50 2.43 -5.05 -17.35
N GLY A 51 2.13 -4.91 -16.05
CA GLY A 51 0.98 -5.59 -15.43
C GLY A 51 -0.35 -5.24 -16.10
N VAL A 52 -0.54 -3.98 -16.54
CA VAL A 52 -1.70 -3.58 -17.35
C VAL A 52 -1.79 -4.38 -18.63
N LYS A 53 -0.69 -4.52 -19.39
CA LYS A 53 -0.66 -5.32 -20.63
C LYS A 53 -1.01 -6.78 -20.38
N ASP A 54 -0.45 -7.35 -19.32
CA ASP A 54 -0.67 -8.76 -18.96
C ASP A 54 -2.13 -8.99 -18.54
N ILE A 55 -2.73 -8.08 -17.74
CA ILE A 55 -4.13 -8.14 -17.36
C ILE A 55 -5.04 -7.99 -18.58
N ARG A 56 -4.79 -7.00 -19.44
CA ARG A 56 -5.58 -6.80 -20.67
C ARG A 56 -5.55 -8.03 -21.59
N ALA A 57 -4.41 -8.72 -21.69
CA ALA A 57 -4.27 -9.94 -22.47
C ALA A 57 -5.08 -11.14 -21.91
N GLN A 58 -5.49 -11.08 -20.64
CA GLN A 58 -6.27 -12.14 -19.99
C GLN A 58 -7.78 -11.81 -19.90
N LEU A 59 -8.21 -10.64 -20.36
CA LEU A 59 -9.63 -10.30 -20.37
C LEU A 59 -10.43 -11.31 -21.21
N GLY A 60 -11.52 -11.79 -20.65
CA GLY A 60 -12.38 -12.82 -21.26
C GLY A 60 -11.87 -14.27 -21.09
N ASN A 61 -10.67 -14.47 -20.53
CA ASN A 61 -10.08 -15.79 -20.36
C ASN A 61 -10.16 -16.34 -18.92
N ILE A 62 -10.43 -15.48 -17.93
CA ILE A 62 -10.47 -15.84 -16.51
C ILE A 62 -11.83 -15.44 -15.92
N PRO A 63 -12.82 -16.36 -15.89
CA PRO A 63 -14.21 -16.02 -15.54
C PRO A 63 -14.40 -15.35 -14.17
N ILE A 64 -13.61 -15.74 -13.16
CA ILE A 64 -13.69 -15.13 -11.82
C ILE A 64 -13.19 -13.69 -11.84
N PHE A 65 -12.14 -13.42 -12.60
CA PHE A 65 -11.60 -12.06 -12.77
C PHE A 65 -12.58 -11.20 -13.56
N ASP A 66 -13.11 -11.69 -14.69
CA ASP A 66 -14.05 -10.96 -15.53
C ASP A 66 -15.33 -10.60 -14.76
N LYS A 67 -15.84 -11.53 -13.95
CA LYS A 67 -16.99 -11.27 -13.07
C LYS A 67 -16.70 -10.21 -12.04
N SER A 68 -15.53 -10.23 -11.42
CA SER A 68 -15.12 -9.24 -10.43
C SER A 68 -14.93 -7.86 -11.07
N LEU A 69 -14.30 -7.80 -12.24
CA LEU A 69 -14.13 -6.59 -13.02
C LEU A 69 -15.46 -5.97 -13.40
N GLN A 70 -16.41 -6.80 -13.86
CA GLN A 70 -17.76 -6.34 -14.22
C GLN A 70 -18.50 -5.75 -13.02
N ALA A 71 -18.42 -6.39 -11.84
CA ALA A 71 -19.05 -5.88 -10.63
C ALA A 71 -18.45 -4.52 -10.20
N VAL A 72 -17.12 -4.36 -10.27
CA VAL A 72 -16.44 -3.08 -10.00
C VAL A 72 -16.84 -2.02 -11.02
N LYS A 73 -16.95 -2.39 -12.30
CA LYS A 73 -17.39 -1.49 -13.36
C LYS A 73 -18.81 -0.97 -13.12
N GLU A 74 -19.75 -1.85 -12.80
CA GLU A 74 -21.15 -1.47 -12.49
C GLU A 74 -21.22 -0.53 -11.29
N GLU A 75 -20.45 -0.81 -10.23
CA GLU A 75 -20.35 0.04 -9.04
C GLU A 75 -19.85 1.45 -9.38
N ILE A 76 -18.79 1.56 -10.19
CA ILE A 76 -18.19 2.85 -10.51
C ILE A 76 -19.02 3.61 -11.55
N ASP A 77 -19.63 2.93 -12.52
CA ASP A 77 -20.56 3.56 -13.46
C ASP A 77 -21.73 4.21 -12.71
N ALA A 78 -22.30 3.53 -11.70
CA ALA A 78 -23.33 4.11 -10.86
C ALA A 78 -22.85 5.34 -10.05
N GLU A 79 -21.62 5.33 -9.53
CA GLU A 79 -21.07 6.52 -8.85
C GLU A 79 -20.83 7.69 -9.82
N ILE A 80 -20.42 7.42 -11.05
CA ILE A 80 -20.28 8.46 -12.08
C ILE A 80 -21.62 9.10 -12.42
N GLU A 81 -22.69 8.31 -12.52
CA GLU A 81 -24.05 8.80 -12.76
C GLU A 81 -24.58 9.67 -11.61
N LEU A 82 -24.20 9.37 -10.36
CA LEU A 82 -24.56 10.18 -9.19
C LEU A 82 -23.81 11.52 -9.15
N GLY A 83 -22.70 11.64 -9.87
CA GLY A 83 -21.85 12.82 -9.90
C GLY A 83 -20.85 12.90 -8.76
N ILE A 84 -20.02 13.95 -8.79
CA ILE A 84 -18.96 14.19 -7.81
C ILE A 84 -19.51 14.96 -6.61
N GLU A 85 -19.19 14.48 -5.41
CA GLU A 85 -19.48 15.17 -4.17
C GLU A 85 -18.27 15.14 -3.23
N VAL A 86 -17.71 16.31 -2.93
CA VAL A 86 -16.59 16.53 -2.01
C VAL A 86 -17.04 17.49 -0.92
N PRO A 87 -17.73 17.01 0.13
CA PRO A 87 -18.31 17.88 1.17
C PRO A 87 -17.25 18.49 2.08
N ILE A 88 -17.56 19.65 2.68
CA ILE A 88 -16.72 20.23 3.73
C ILE A 88 -16.71 19.28 4.95
N PRO A 89 -15.52 18.85 5.43
CA PRO A 89 -15.41 17.91 6.55
C PRO A 89 -15.95 18.48 7.86
N LYS A 90 -16.76 17.67 8.59
CA LYS A 90 -17.32 18.12 9.88
C LYS A 90 -17.64 16.99 10.86
N ASP A 91 -17.62 15.73 10.42
CA ASP A 91 -18.13 14.62 11.22
C ASP A 91 -17.04 13.71 11.76
N TYR A 92 -17.30 13.05 12.91
CA TYR A 92 -16.54 11.89 13.36
C TYR A 92 -16.82 10.67 12.49
N SER A 93 -16.10 9.56 12.75
CA SER A 93 -16.33 8.26 12.15
C SER A 93 -17.82 7.89 12.18
N GLY A 94 -18.33 7.41 11.05
CA GLY A 94 -19.74 7.05 10.85
C GLY A 94 -20.66 8.22 10.48
N GLY A 95 -20.24 9.48 10.62
CA GLY A 95 -21.02 10.62 10.14
C GLY A 95 -20.90 10.82 8.63
N TYR A 96 -21.86 11.55 8.05
CA TYR A 96 -22.03 11.67 6.59
C TYR A 96 -20.75 12.08 5.85
N THR A 97 -20.11 13.19 6.25
CA THR A 97 -18.92 13.68 5.54
C THR A 97 -17.76 12.71 5.64
N HIS A 98 -17.57 12.06 6.80
CA HIS A 98 -16.57 11.02 6.99
C HIS A 98 -16.82 9.81 6.07
N VAL A 99 -18.06 9.31 6.02
CA VAL A 99 -18.43 8.16 5.19
C VAL A 99 -18.28 8.52 3.70
N ARG A 100 -18.67 9.75 3.29
CA ARG A 100 -18.55 10.19 1.90
C ARG A 100 -17.09 10.28 1.45
N HIS A 101 -16.19 10.85 2.24
CA HIS A 101 -14.75 10.87 1.91
C HIS A 101 -14.14 9.46 1.89
N LYS A 102 -14.58 8.55 2.79
CA LYS A 102 -14.19 7.12 2.70
C LYS A 102 -14.65 6.50 1.39
N ARG A 103 -15.89 6.74 0.99
CA ARG A 103 -16.42 6.24 -0.28
C ARG A 103 -15.60 6.79 -1.45
N ASN A 104 -15.28 8.07 -1.43
CA ASN A 104 -14.53 8.73 -2.50
C ASN A 104 -13.13 8.11 -2.71
N TRP A 105 -12.38 7.76 -1.66
CA TRP A 105 -11.06 7.16 -1.88
C TRP A 105 -11.14 5.79 -2.56
N PHE A 106 -12.15 4.95 -2.23
CA PHE A 106 -12.35 3.67 -2.90
C PHE A 106 -12.81 3.86 -4.35
N VAL A 107 -13.69 4.82 -4.59
CA VAL A 107 -14.17 5.14 -5.93
C VAL A 107 -13.02 5.64 -6.80
N LEU A 108 -12.20 6.54 -6.28
CA LEU A 108 -11.01 7.05 -6.99
C LEU A 108 -10.05 5.91 -7.37
N GLN A 109 -9.69 5.05 -6.40
CA GLN A 109 -8.81 3.90 -6.66
C GLN A 109 -9.38 2.97 -7.73
N LYS A 110 -10.64 2.57 -7.58
CA LYS A 110 -11.31 1.66 -8.53
C LYS A 110 -11.46 2.28 -9.92
N ALA A 111 -11.81 3.56 -10.01
CA ALA A 111 -11.90 4.26 -11.28
C ALA A 111 -10.55 4.35 -11.99
N GLY A 112 -9.46 4.66 -11.25
CA GLY A 112 -8.11 4.63 -11.80
C GLY A 112 -7.72 3.25 -12.36
N LEU A 113 -8.03 2.17 -11.64
CA LEU A 113 -7.81 0.80 -12.12
C LEU A 113 -8.65 0.50 -13.37
N LEU A 114 -9.94 0.90 -13.40
CA LEU A 114 -10.80 0.69 -14.57
C LEU A 114 -10.28 1.43 -15.80
N TYR A 115 -9.78 2.67 -15.63
CA TYR A 115 -9.15 3.39 -16.73
C TYR A 115 -8.00 2.57 -17.33
N GLN A 116 -7.08 2.10 -16.48
CA GLN A 116 -5.95 1.34 -16.96
C GLN A 116 -6.32 -0.02 -17.58
N ILE A 117 -7.30 -0.73 -17.01
CA ILE A 117 -7.68 -2.06 -17.51
C ILE A 117 -8.53 -1.98 -18.77
N LEU A 118 -9.50 -1.06 -18.83
CA LEU A 118 -10.50 -0.99 -19.91
C LEU A 118 -10.15 0.01 -21.02
N ASP A 119 -9.15 0.88 -20.81
CA ASP A 119 -8.76 1.94 -21.75
C ASP A 119 -9.90 2.94 -22.04
N ASP A 120 -10.73 3.23 -21.03
CA ASP A 120 -11.89 4.12 -21.17
C ASP A 120 -11.62 5.41 -20.38
N GLU A 121 -11.39 6.50 -21.12
CA GLU A 121 -11.04 7.82 -20.57
C GLU A 121 -12.10 8.43 -19.64
N LYS A 122 -13.35 7.94 -19.68
CA LYS A 122 -14.38 8.42 -18.76
C LYS A 122 -13.99 8.25 -17.30
N TYR A 123 -13.27 7.15 -16.97
CA TYR A 123 -12.81 6.89 -15.62
C TYR A 123 -11.65 7.80 -15.23
N ALA A 124 -10.69 8.02 -16.13
CA ALA A 124 -9.61 8.98 -15.89
C ALA A 124 -10.14 10.40 -15.69
N LYS A 125 -11.08 10.80 -16.53
CA LYS A 125 -11.76 12.10 -16.41
C LYS A 125 -12.46 12.25 -15.06
N TYR A 126 -13.18 11.23 -14.62
CA TYR A 126 -13.87 11.26 -13.32
C TYR A 126 -12.89 11.36 -12.14
N VAL A 127 -11.79 10.60 -12.18
CA VAL A 127 -10.73 10.71 -11.17
C VAL A 127 -10.12 12.11 -11.16
N LYS A 128 -9.76 12.64 -12.33
CA LYS A 128 -9.23 13.99 -12.48
C LYS A 128 -10.16 15.04 -11.88
N ASP A 129 -11.42 15.03 -12.31
CA ASP A 129 -12.40 16.03 -11.88
C ASP A 129 -12.59 16.00 -10.35
N MET A 130 -12.67 14.81 -9.74
CA MET A 130 -12.78 14.68 -8.28
C MET A 130 -11.50 15.14 -7.57
N LEU A 131 -10.32 14.87 -8.11
CA LEU A 131 -9.06 15.35 -7.53
C LEU A 131 -8.97 16.89 -7.59
N MET A 132 -9.47 17.51 -8.65
CA MET A 132 -9.55 18.99 -8.75
C MET A 132 -10.52 19.61 -7.73
N GLU A 133 -11.62 18.93 -7.42
CA GLU A 133 -12.53 19.31 -6.32
C GLU A 133 -11.81 19.23 -4.95
N TYR A 134 -11.06 18.15 -4.72
CA TYR A 134 -10.23 18.02 -3.51
C TYR A 134 -9.13 19.08 -3.44
N GLU A 135 -8.48 19.42 -4.55
CA GLU A 135 -7.48 20.49 -4.62
C GLU A 135 -8.10 21.83 -4.22
N ALA A 136 -9.25 22.16 -4.78
CA ALA A 136 -9.94 23.41 -4.47
C ALA A 136 -10.38 23.47 -3.00
N LEU A 137 -10.86 22.36 -2.45
CA LEU A 137 -11.26 22.26 -1.04
C LEU A 137 -10.06 22.35 -0.10
N TYR A 138 -9.02 21.52 -0.32
CA TYR A 138 -7.92 21.32 0.63
C TYR A 138 -7.13 22.60 0.94
N LYS A 139 -6.96 23.46 -0.05
CA LYS A 139 -6.32 24.79 0.14
C LYS A 139 -6.98 25.65 1.21
N THR A 140 -8.27 25.47 1.40
CA THR A 140 -9.07 26.30 2.30
C THR A 140 -9.34 25.64 3.65
N LEU A 141 -9.00 24.33 3.79
CA LEU A 141 -9.32 23.57 5.00
C LEU A 141 -8.42 23.99 6.17
N PRO A 142 -9.02 24.44 7.29
CA PRO A 142 -8.34 24.44 8.58
C PRO A 142 -8.18 23.00 9.09
N LEU A 143 -7.61 22.85 10.28
CA LEU A 143 -7.70 21.59 11.01
C LEU A 143 -9.16 21.19 11.19
N HIS A 144 -9.46 19.90 11.08
CA HIS A 144 -10.81 19.37 11.23
C HIS A 144 -11.50 19.91 12.49
N PRO A 145 -12.80 20.29 12.47
CA PRO A 145 -13.47 20.91 13.60
C PRO A 145 -13.58 20.01 14.85
N LYS A 146 -13.47 18.71 14.70
CA LYS A 146 -13.44 17.75 15.81
C LYS A 146 -12.05 17.68 16.43
N THR A 147 -11.96 17.72 17.76
CA THR A 147 -10.71 17.93 18.51
C THR A 147 -10.27 16.73 19.35
N ARG A 148 -10.97 15.59 19.27
CA ARG A 148 -10.70 14.44 20.13
C ARG A 148 -9.37 13.73 19.83
N SER A 149 -8.86 13.82 18.59
CA SER A 149 -7.63 13.12 18.21
C SER A 149 -6.38 13.85 18.72
N TYR A 150 -5.37 13.10 19.14
CA TYR A 150 -4.03 13.61 19.44
C TYR A 150 -3.31 14.17 18.21
N ALA A 151 -3.65 13.67 17.04
CA ALA A 151 -3.19 14.16 15.74
C ALA A 151 -4.41 14.44 14.86
N ARG A 152 -4.84 15.71 14.85
CA ARG A 152 -6.03 16.13 14.08
C ARG A 152 -5.71 16.13 12.59
N GLY A 153 -6.58 15.54 11.79
CA GLY A 153 -6.53 15.67 10.35
C GLY A 153 -7.14 16.99 9.85
N LYS A 154 -7.17 17.16 8.55
CA LYS A 154 -7.87 18.23 7.85
C LYS A 154 -9.11 17.70 7.15
N LEU A 155 -8.96 16.67 6.33
CA LEU A 155 -10.05 16.02 5.60
C LEU A 155 -10.86 15.08 6.50
N PHE A 156 -10.20 14.46 7.48
CA PHE A 156 -10.83 13.63 8.49
C PHE A 156 -10.53 14.16 9.89
N TRP A 157 -11.23 13.64 10.89
CA TRP A 157 -11.06 14.08 12.28
C TRP A 157 -9.68 13.71 12.88
N GLN A 158 -8.96 12.78 12.26
CA GLN A 158 -7.63 12.33 12.67
C GLN A 158 -6.71 12.05 11.47
N CYS A 159 -5.41 12.26 11.63
CA CYS A 159 -4.38 12.02 10.62
C CYS A 159 -4.35 10.57 10.10
N LEU A 160 -4.76 9.59 10.91
CA LEU A 160 -4.85 8.19 10.47
C LEU A 160 -5.77 8.04 9.25
N ASN A 161 -6.95 8.66 9.28
CA ASN A 161 -7.87 8.59 8.15
C ASN A 161 -7.41 9.47 6.97
N ASP A 162 -6.75 10.59 7.23
CA ASP A 162 -6.06 11.39 6.20
C ASP A 162 -5.01 10.52 5.49
N SER A 163 -4.24 9.74 6.25
CA SER A 163 -3.23 8.81 5.70
C SER A 163 -3.86 7.69 4.87
N ASN A 164 -4.97 7.11 5.35
CA ASN A 164 -5.71 6.12 4.55
C ASN A 164 -6.12 6.72 3.19
N TRP A 165 -6.73 7.92 3.22
CA TRP A 165 -7.14 8.60 1.99
C TRP A 165 -5.98 8.76 1.02
N LEU A 166 -4.82 9.23 1.48
CA LEU A 166 -3.67 9.48 0.62
C LEU A 166 -3.07 8.18 0.06
N VAL A 167 -3.06 7.07 0.83
CA VAL A 167 -2.60 5.74 0.33
C VAL A 167 -3.45 5.26 -0.84
N TYR A 168 -4.78 5.35 -0.74
CA TYR A 168 -5.68 4.93 -1.82
C TYR A 168 -5.62 5.88 -3.01
N VAL A 169 -5.58 7.17 -2.75
CA VAL A 169 -5.61 8.21 -3.80
C VAL A 169 -4.28 8.29 -4.55
N SER A 170 -3.15 7.98 -3.92
CA SER A 170 -1.86 7.86 -4.62
C SER A 170 -1.91 6.80 -5.73
N GLN A 171 -2.60 5.67 -5.49
CA GLN A 171 -2.78 4.63 -6.51
C GLN A 171 -3.67 5.11 -7.66
N ALA A 172 -4.73 5.88 -7.35
CA ALA A 172 -5.59 6.47 -8.37
C ALA A 172 -4.85 7.51 -9.22
N TYR A 173 -4.06 8.37 -8.55
CA TYR A 173 -3.27 9.41 -9.22
C TYR A 173 -2.19 8.78 -10.12
N ASP A 174 -1.51 7.74 -9.66
CA ASP A 174 -0.56 6.96 -10.46
C ASP A 174 -1.21 6.40 -11.73
N CYS A 175 -2.42 5.85 -11.62
CA CYS A 175 -3.14 5.32 -12.77
C CYS A 175 -3.50 6.36 -13.83
N ILE A 176 -3.73 7.61 -13.45
CA ILE A 176 -4.13 8.66 -14.40
C ILE A 176 -3.01 9.68 -14.71
N TYR A 177 -1.79 9.45 -14.20
CA TYR A 177 -0.69 10.41 -14.28
C TYR A 177 -0.42 10.88 -15.71
N ASP A 178 -0.34 9.94 -16.66
CA ASP A 178 -0.09 10.23 -18.08
C ASP A 178 -1.31 10.80 -18.83
N TYR A 179 -2.51 10.68 -18.25
CA TYR A 179 -3.74 11.33 -18.78
C TYR A 179 -3.77 12.83 -18.46
N LEU A 180 -3.11 13.25 -17.38
CA LEU A 180 -3.11 14.66 -16.95
C LEU A 180 -2.10 15.48 -17.75
N THR A 181 -2.44 16.73 -18.01
CA THR A 181 -1.48 17.72 -18.51
C THR A 181 -0.45 18.06 -17.42
N GLU A 182 0.71 18.58 -17.81
CA GLU A 182 1.74 19.05 -16.87
C GLU A 182 1.21 20.14 -15.92
N GLU A 183 0.38 21.05 -16.42
CA GLU A 183 -0.25 22.09 -15.59
C GLU A 183 -1.19 21.48 -14.53
N GLU A 184 -2.00 20.48 -14.92
CA GLU A 184 -2.91 19.77 -14.00
C GLU A 184 -2.11 18.99 -12.94
N ARG A 185 -1.04 18.28 -13.32
CA ARG A 185 -0.14 17.62 -12.37
C ARG A 185 0.47 18.61 -11.40
N ASN A 186 1.11 19.66 -11.89
CA ASN A 186 1.73 20.70 -11.06
C ASN A 186 0.74 21.32 -10.07
N LYS A 187 -0.49 21.54 -10.49
CA LYS A 187 -1.54 22.07 -9.63
C LYS A 187 -1.91 21.11 -8.50
N LEU A 188 -2.14 19.83 -8.82
CA LEU A 188 -2.45 18.79 -7.83
C LEU A 188 -1.29 18.56 -6.86
N GLU A 189 -0.07 18.47 -7.37
CA GLU A 189 1.11 18.22 -6.55
C GLU A 189 1.41 19.37 -5.60
N THR A 190 1.35 20.62 -6.09
CA THR A 190 1.66 21.80 -5.29
C THR A 190 0.58 22.14 -4.27
N ASN A 191 -0.70 22.00 -4.65
CA ASN A 191 -1.81 22.52 -3.84
C ASN A 191 -2.56 21.45 -3.04
N LEU A 192 -2.40 20.17 -3.38
CA LEU A 192 -3.07 19.07 -2.71
C LEU A 192 -2.04 18.09 -2.09
N PHE A 193 -1.23 17.41 -2.90
CA PHE A 193 -0.46 16.27 -2.43
C PHE A 193 0.70 16.64 -1.51
N LYS A 194 1.53 17.62 -1.86
CA LYS A 194 2.62 18.09 -0.99
C LYS A 194 2.12 18.70 0.32
N PRO A 195 1.11 19.59 0.32
CA PRO A 195 0.49 20.06 1.55
C PRO A 195 -0.13 18.96 2.40
N PHE A 196 -0.74 17.95 1.76
CA PHE A 196 -1.33 16.81 2.44
C PHE A 196 -0.26 15.94 3.12
N ALA A 197 0.81 15.59 2.40
CA ALA A 197 1.95 14.84 2.92
C ALA A 197 2.65 15.60 4.07
N ASN A 198 2.82 16.93 3.94
CA ASN A 198 3.40 17.77 4.99
C ASN A 198 2.51 17.80 6.23
N HIS A 199 1.18 17.89 6.08
CA HIS A 199 0.28 17.86 7.22
C HIS A 199 0.37 16.52 7.99
N ILE A 200 0.42 15.40 7.30
CA ILE A 200 0.56 14.07 7.92
C ILE A 200 1.91 13.94 8.65
N SER A 201 2.98 14.48 8.09
CA SER A 201 4.34 14.29 8.60
C SER A 201 4.84 15.47 9.42
N ILE A 202 5.14 16.61 8.77
CA ILE A 202 5.80 17.78 9.40
C ILE A 202 4.93 18.44 10.45
N ASP A 203 3.62 18.61 10.15
CA ASP A 203 2.70 19.29 11.07
C ASP A 203 2.18 18.35 12.16
N SER A 204 2.33 17.03 11.97
CA SER A 204 1.87 16.00 12.92
C SER A 204 2.99 15.01 13.30
N PRO A 205 4.13 15.51 13.79
CA PRO A 205 5.32 14.67 14.03
C PRO A 205 5.11 13.60 15.11
N GLN A 206 4.26 13.85 16.10
CA GLN A 206 3.88 12.88 17.14
C GLN A 206 3.12 11.68 16.58
N PHE A 207 2.42 11.83 15.46
CA PHE A 207 1.77 10.77 14.72
C PHE A 207 2.77 10.03 13.82
N TYR A 208 3.63 10.77 13.13
CA TYR A 208 4.46 10.28 12.06
C TYR A 208 5.75 9.59 12.52
N GLN A 209 6.39 10.11 13.60
CA GLN A 209 7.71 9.72 14.08
C GLN A 209 7.67 8.62 15.17
N ARG A 210 6.68 7.77 15.17
CA ARG A 210 6.52 6.69 16.15
C ARG A 210 6.59 5.33 15.47
N VAL A 211 6.75 4.27 16.27
CA VAL A 211 6.62 2.87 15.82
C VAL A 211 5.25 2.35 16.27
N HIS A 212 4.31 2.36 15.35
CA HIS A 212 2.90 2.03 15.61
C HIS A 212 2.14 1.85 14.30
N ASN A 213 1.03 1.12 14.29
CA ASN A 213 0.23 0.96 13.06
C ASN A 213 -0.19 2.31 12.46
N HIS A 214 -0.50 3.32 13.27
CA HIS A 214 -0.86 4.66 12.79
C HIS A 214 0.26 5.30 11.96
N SER A 215 1.50 5.27 12.47
CA SER A 215 2.63 5.83 11.73
C SER A 215 3.00 5.01 10.50
N THR A 216 2.75 3.70 10.50
CA THR A 216 2.90 2.88 9.29
C THR A 216 2.00 3.39 8.16
N TRP A 217 0.74 3.72 8.46
CA TRP A 217 -0.16 4.36 7.49
C TRP A 217 0.36 5.73 7.04
N GLY A 218 0.86 6.55 7.97
CA GLY A 218 1.44 7.86 7.66
C GLY A 218 2.67 7.77 6.77
N ASN A 219 3.60 6.87 7.10
CA ASN A 219 4.81 6.66 6.31
C ASN A 219 4.48 6.12 4.91
N ALA A 220 3.58 5.13 4.81
CA ALA A 220 3.13 4.62 3.52
C ALA A 220 2.45 5.71 2.68
N ALA A 221 1.60 6.54 3.27
CA ALA A 221 0.91 7.62 2.57
C ALA A 221 1.87 8.64 1.94
N VAL A 222 2.85 9.10 2.74
CA VAL A 222 3.87 10.06 2.27
C VAL A 222 4.79 9.42 1.24
N GLY A 223 5.19 8.15 1.47
CA GLY A 223 6.08 7.44 0.55
C GLY A 223 5.42 7.11 -0.78
N MET A 224 4.18 6.64 -0.78
CA MET A 224 3.47 6.30 -2.02
C MET A 224 3.29 7.52 -2.92
N ILE A 225 2.84 8.65 -2.36
CA ILE A 225 2.72 9.88 -3.17
C ILE A 225 4.09 10.40 -3.61
N GLY A 226 5.12 10.26 -2.77
CA GLY A 226 6.52 10.56 -3.13
C GLY A 226 7.00 9.73 -4.32
N LEU A 227 6.70 8.42 -4.34
CA LEU A 227 7.03 7.55 -5.47
C LEU A 227 6.32 7.98 -6.76
N VAL A 228 5.03 8.35 -6.71
CA VAL A 228 4.30 8.81 -7.91
C VAL A 228 4.94 10.08 -8.47
N MET A 229 5.25 11.05 -7.61
CA MET A 229 5.78 12.36 -8.00
C MET A 229 7.30 12.36 -8.27
N ASN A 230 8.01 11.24 -8.09
CA ASN A 230 9.47 11.18 -8.06
C ASN A 230 10.11 12.19 -7.08
N ASP A 231 9.47 12.39 -5.92
CA ASP A 231 9.94 13.31 -4.88
C ASP A 231 10.79 12.55 -3.85
N GLU A 232 12.11 12.57 -4.05
CA GLU A 232 13.08 11.84 -3.21
C GLU A 232 13.03 12.28 -1.75
N GLU A 233 12.69 13.54 -1.46
CA GLU A 233 12.58 14.02 -0.07
C GLU A 233 11.40 13.36 0.65
N LEU A 234 10.25 13.22 -0.02
CA LEU A 234 9.10 12.51 0.55
C LEU A 234 9.36 11.01 0.71
N ILE A 235 10.08 10.39 -0.24
CA ILE A 235 10.47 8.97 -0.16
C ILE A 235 11.42 8.75 1.02
N ASP A 236 12.47 9.56 1.14
CA ASP A 236 13.42 9.51 2.27
C ASP A 236 12.72 9.72 3.62
N ARG A 237 11.83 10.70 3.69
CA ARG A 237 11.03 11.00 4.88
C ARG A 237 10.15 9.81 5.26
N ALA A 238 9.57 9.14 4.28
CA ALA A 238 8.76 7.95 4.52
C ALA A 238 9.60 6.78 5.04
N LEU A 239 10.76 6.54 4.45
CA LEU A 239 11.63 5.41 4.82
C LEU A 239 12.28 5.59 6.21
N TYR A 240 12.77 6.79 6.50
CA TYR A 240 13.65 7.05 7.65
C TYR A 240 13.07 8.02 8.68
N GLY A 241 11.88 8.57 8.45
CA GLY A 241 11.30 9.62 9.28
C GLY A 241 11.88 11.01 9.00
N ILE A 242 11.48 11.99 9.81
CA ILE A 242 11.92 13.37 9.70
C ILE A 242 13.31 13.49 10.36
N LYS A 243 14.30 13.88 9.59
CA LYS A 243 15.68 14.05 10.06
C LYS A 243 15.78 15.23 11.03
N ASP A 244 16.64 15.10 12.04
CA ASP A 244 16.97 16.14 13.03
C ASP A 244 15.79 16.64 13.89
N LEU A 245 14.66 15.98 13.86
CA LEU A 245 13.51 16.34 14.67
C LEU A 245 13.72 15.89 16.12
N LYS A 246 13.72 16.87 17.04
CA LYS A 246 13.75 16.62 18.49
C LYS A 246 12.32 16.66 19.02
N LEU A 247 11.73 15.51 19.25
CA LEU A 247 10.44 15.39 19.91
C LEU A 247 10.61 15.31 21.43
N ASP A 248 9.67 15.87 22.18
CA ASP A 248 9.60 15.61 23.62
C ASP A 248 9.13 14.16 23.84
N THR A 249 10.08 13.30 24.23
CA THR A 249 9.84 11.87 24.47
C THR A 249 8.93 11.59 25.67
N LYS A 250 8.51 12.63 26.40
CA LYS A 250 7.55 12.50 27.52
C LYS A 250 6.10 12.67 27.08
N GLU A 251 5.85 13.18 25.88
CA GLU A 251 4.49 13.26 25.37
C GLU A 251 3.91 11.87 25.19
N LYS A 252 2.77 11.66 25.81
CA LYS A 252 1.91 10.50 25.56
C LYS A 252 0.94 10.84 24.45
N ASP A 253 0.70 9.90 23.57
CA ASP A 253 -0.43 9.98 22.68
C ASP A 253 -1.73 9.48 23.33
N ASP A 254 -2.87 9.60 22.63
CA ASP A 254 -4.18 9.15 23.12
C ASP A 254 -4.27 7.63 23.30
N ASP A 255 -3.38 6.87 22.62
CA ASP A 255 -3.32 5.41 22.73
C ASP A 255 -2.45 4.95 23.90
N GLY A 256 -1.92 5.90 24.70
CA GLY A 256 -1.05 5.64 25.85
C GLY A 256 0.38 5.26 25.50
N GLY A 257 0.74 5.30 24.21
CA GLY A 257 2.09 5.07 23.71
C GLY A 257 3.04 6.21 24.03
N TYR A 258 4.31 5.97 23.77
CA TYR A 258 5.37 6.99 23.84
C TYR A 258 6.01 7.13 22.46
N LEU A 259 6.42 8.35 22.15
CA LEU A 259 7.29 8.57 21.00
C LEU A 259 8.57 7.74 21.16
N ASN A 260 9.11 7.26 20.06
CA ASN A 260 10.28 6.39 20.09
C ASN A 260 11.48 7.12 20.71
N LYS A 261 11.95 6.63 21.86
CA LYS A 261 13.05 7.26 22.62
C LYS A 261 14.40 7.17 21.91
N ASP A 262 14.57 6.19 21.03
CA ASP A 262 15.85 5.91 20.35
C ASP A 262 15.96 6.69 19.03
N GLY A 263 15.00 7.56 18.72
CA GLY A 263 14.97 8.34 17.48
C GLY A 263 14.69 7.54 16.21
N LYS A 264 14.34 6.25 16.37
CA LYS A 264 13.97 5.40 15.23
C LYS A 264 12.58 5.78 14.76
N ALA A 265 12.45 6.02 13.47
CA ALA A 265 11.20 6.44 12.85
C ALA A 265 11.15 6.00 11.38
N GLY A 266 10.01 6.22 10.75
CA GLY A 266 9.82 5.86 9.35
C GLY A 266 9.44 4.40 9.14
N PHE A 267 9.25 4.08 7.89
CA PHE A 267 8.76 2.78 7.47
C PHE A 267 9.68 1.61 7.87
N LEU A 268 10.99 1.81 7.74
CA LEU A 268 11.96 0.77 8.09
C LEU A 268 11.94 0.47 9.59
N ALA A 269 11.84 1.49 10.44
CA ALA A 269 11.70 1.28 11.88
C ALA A 269 10.39 0.55 12.24
N ASN A 270 9.30 0.84 11.52
CA ASN A 270 8.04 0.13 11.66
C ASN A 270 8.09 -1.33 11.16
N ILE A 271 9.10 -1.72 10.37
CA ILE A 271 9.39 -3.13 10.06
C ILE A 271 10.32 -3.74 11.13
N GLU A 272 11.32 -2.99 11.58
CA GLU A 272 12.35 -3.52 12.49
C GLU A 272 11.84 -3.83 13.89
N GLU A 273 11.06 -2.91 14.47
CA GLU A 273 10.78 -2.94 15.91
C GLU A 273 9.57 -3.83 16.28
N PRO A 274 8.40 -3.74 15.61
CA PRO A 274 7.21 -4.41 16.11
C PRO A 274 7.08 -5.88 15.71
N PHE A 275 7.83 -6.35 14.70
CA PHE A 275 7.75 -7.73 14.26
C PHE A 275 8.77 -8.62 14.94
N SER A 276 8.33 -9.77 15.43
CA SER A 276 9.24 -10.86 15.80
C SER A 276 9.86 -11.51 14.54
N PRO A 277 10.96 -12.28 14.68
CA PRO A 277 11.64 -12.91 13.54
C PRO A 277 10.77 -13.86 12.71
N ASP A 278 9.68 -14.38 13.28
CA ASP A 278 8.71 -15.26 12.64
C ASP A 278 7.48 -14.53 12.06
N GLY A 279 7.45 -13.20 12.19
CA GLY A 279 6.43 -12.34 11.59
C GLY A 279 5.25 -11.98 12.50
N TYR A 280 5.28 -12.33 13.80
CA TYR A 280 4.26 -11.87 14.74
C TYR A 280 4.38 -10.35 14.98
N TYR A 281 3.27 -9.64 14.87
CA TYR A 281 3.18 -8.20 15.12
C TYR A 281 2.79 -7.91 16.58
N ASN A 282 3.49 -7.00 17.23
CA ASN A 282 3.37 -6.77 18.67
C ASN A 282 1.99 -6.27 19.16
N GLU A 283 1.18 -5.67 18.28
CA GLU A 283 -0.20 -5.25 18.60
C GLU A 283 -1.21 -6.42 18.52
N GLY A 284 -0.77 -7.61 18.09
CA GLY A 284 -1.64 -8.79 17.97
C GLY A 284 -2.31 -8.92 16.60
N PRO A 285 -2.98 -10.08 16.33
CA PRO A 285 -3.42 -10.44 14.98
C PRO A 285 -4.50 -9.51 14.41
N TYR A 286 -5.35 -8.93 15.24
CA TYR A 286 -6.36 -7.99 14.80
C TYR A 286 -5.75 -6.73 14.18
N TYR A 287 -4.80 -6.09 14.88
CA TYR A 287 -4.10 -4.92 14.38
C TYR A 287 -3.06 -5.28 13.32
N GLN A 288 -2.44 -6.46 13.40
CA GLN A 288 -1.57 -6.97 12.34
C GLN A 288 -2.29 -6.99 10.99
N ARG A 289 -3.52 -7.52 10.94
CA ARG A 289 -4.35 -7.49 9.72
C ARG A 289 -4.52 -6.07 9.17
N TYR A 290 -4.78 -5.10 10.06
CA TYR A 290 -4.98 -3.70 9.66
C TYR A 290 -3.67 -3.05 9.20
N ALA A 291 -2.57 -3.30 9.92
CA ALA A 291 -1.25 -2.75 9.60
C ALA A 291 -0.65 -3.34 8.31
N MET A 292 -0.97 -4.61 7.98
CA MET A 292 -0.39 -5.26 6.80
C MET A 292 -0.75 -4.58 5.48
N TYR A 293 -1.90 -3.92 5.36
CA TYR A 293 -2.24 -3.22 4.13
C TYR A 293 -1.23 -2.13 3.76
N PRO A 294 -0.97 -1.10 4.60
CA PRO A 294 0.04 -0.09 4.28
C PRO A 294 1.45 -0.67 4.14
N PHE A 295 1.81 -1.71 4.93
CA PHE A 295 3.10 -2.38 4.77
C PHE A 295 3.27 -2.99 3.38
N LEU A 296 2.28 -3.74 2.91
CA LEU A 296 2.39 -4.45 1.63
C LEU A 296 2.28 -3.51 0.44
N VAL A 297 1.35 -2.55 0.45
CA VAL A 297 1.19 -1.66 -0.72
C VAL A 297 2.37 -0.70 -0.88
N PHE A 298 2.95 -0.21 0.21
CA PHE A 298 4.14 0.63 0.08
C PHE A 298 5.39 -0.19 -0.26
N ALA A 299 5.55 -1.39 0.31
CA ALA A 299 6.64 -2.29 -0.07
C ALA A 299 6.56 -2.69 -1.56
N GLU A 300 5.36 -2.95 -2.10
CA GLU A 300 5.17 -3.23 -3.52
C GLU A 300 5.58 -2.03 -4.39
N GLY A 301 5.13 -0.82 -4.02
CA GLY A 301 5.54 0.41 -4.71
C GLY A 301 7.07 0.61 -4.69
N LEU A 302 7.71 0.36 -3.54
CA LEU A 302 9.17 0.41 -3.42
C LEU A 302 9.84 -0.66 -4.27
N GLN A 303 9.33 -1.90 -4.29
CA GLN A 303 9.86 -2.97 -5.12
C GLN A 303 9.82 -2.63 -6.61
N ASN A 304 8.75 -1.97 -7.06
CA ASN A 304 8.57 -1.60 -8.46
C ASN A 304 9.41 -0.38 -8.87
N VAL A 305 9.58 0.61 -7.98
CA VAL A 305 10.23 1.88 -8.31
C VAL A 305 11.69 1.94 -7.83
N LYS A 306 12.02 1.29 -6.72
CA LYS A 306 13.34 1.25 -6.08
C LYS A 306 13.75 -0.18 -5.71
N PRO A 307 13.86 -1.09 -6.70
CA PRO A 307 14.12 -2.52 -6.46
C PRO A 307 15.45 -2.78 -5.74
N GLU A 308 16.41 -1.85 -5.81
CA GLU A 308 17.69 -1.91 -5.12
C GLU A 308 17.55 -1.95 -3.59
N LEU A 309 16.43 -1.46 -3.04
CA LEU A 309 16.14 -1.51 -1.60
C LEU A 309 15.81 -2.92 -1.11
N LYS A 310 15.43 -3.82 -2.01
CA LYS A 310 15.09 -5.22 -1.70
C LYS A 310 14.15 -5.35 -0.49
N ILE A 311 13.12 -4.53 -0.47
CA ILE A 311 12.26 -4.31 0.71
C ILE A 311 11.60 -5.60 1.22
N PHE A 312 11.27 -6.55 0.34
CA PHE A 312 10.71 -7.84 0.75
C PHE A 312 11.74 -8.81 1.30
N GLU A 313 13.05 -8.56 1.09
CA GLU A 313 14.14 -9.30 1.75
C GLU A 313 14.54 -8.66 3.09
N TYR A 314 14.10 -7.41 3.35
CA TYR A 314 14.46 -6.65 4.54
C TYR A 314 14.07 -7.40 5.82
N LYS A 315 14.94 -7.36 6.84
CA LYS A 315 14.78 -8.11 8.09
C LYS A 315 14.42 -9.60 7.83
N GLU A 316 15.19 -10.25 6.97
CA GLU A 316 15.01 -11.67 6.61
C GLU A 316 13.62 -12.01 6.04
N GLY A 317 13.01 -11.08 5.33
CA GLY A 317 11.70 -11.26 4.69
C GLY A 317 10.52 -11.26 5.68
N VAL A 318 10.62 -10.50 6.75
CA VAL A 318 9.62 -10.49 7.83
C VAL A 318 8.22 -10.10 7.35
N LEU A 319 8.09 -9.23 6.34
CA LEU A 319 6.80 -8.85 5.78
C LEU A 319 6.06 -10.06 5.15
N LEU A 320 6.77 -10.94 4.48
CA LEU A 320 6.18 -12.16 3.92
C LEU A 320 5.91 -13.21 5.02
N LYS A 321 6.80 -13.31 6.01
CA LYS A 321 6.58 -14.16 7.19
C LYS A 321 5.34 -13.74 7.97
N SER A 322 5.05 -12.45 8.04
CA SER A 322 3.91 -11.92 8.79
C SER A 322 2.56 -12.36 8.23
N ILE A 323 2.47 -12.64 6.94
CA ILE A 323 1.27 -13.23 6.32
C ILE A 323 1.02 -14.63 6.87
N ASN A 324 2.07 -15.47 6.91
CA ASN A 324 1.97 -16.80 7.48
C ASN A 324 1.69 -16.78 8.99
N ALA A 325 2.32 -15.86 9.74
CA ALA A 325 2.04 -15.68 11.15
C ALA A 325 0.57 -15.35 11.37
N LEU A 326 0.00 -14.42 10.62
CA LEU A 326 -1.40 -14.02 10.73
C LEU A 326 -2.36 -15.19 10.44
N LEU A 327 -2.07 -16.02 9.42
CA LEU A 327 -2.86 -17.22 9.12
C LEU A 327 -2.81 -18.25 10.26
N ASN A 328 -1.67 -18.39 10.92
CA ASN A 328 -1.51 -19.30 12.06
C ASN A 328 -2.05 -18.74 13.39
N LEU A 329 -2.44 -17.48 13.42
CA LEU A 329 -3.04 -16.82 14.59
C LEU A 329 -4.57 -16.73 14.51
N SER A 330 -5.18 -17.54 13.66
CA SER A 330 -6.62 -17.73 13.56
C SER A 330 -6.99 -19.20 13.75
N ASP A 331 -8.23 -19.44 14.16
CA ASP A 331 -8.80 -20.78 14.25
C ASP A 331 -9.32 -21.27 12.88
N ALA A 332 -9.95 -22.46 12.88
CA ALA A 332 -10.48 -23.06 11.67
C ALA A 332 -11.66 -22.30 11.05
N ASP A 333 -12.35 -21.47 11.84
CA ASP A 333 -13.47 -20.64 11.39
C ASP A 333 -12.98 -19.24 10.91
N GLY A 334 -11.67 -18.97 11.03
CA GLY A 334 -11.04 -17.72 10.63
C GLY A 334 -11.10 -16.62 11.69
N ASP A 335 -11.49 -16.94 12.92
CA ASP A 335 -11.45 -16.00 14.04
C ASP A 335 -10.03 -15.87 14.58
N PHE A 336 -9.59 -14.64 14.79
CA PHE A 336 -8.27 -14.37 15.35
C PHE A 336 -8.21 -14.71 16.83
N PHE A 337 -7.10 -15.28 17.27
CA PHE A 337 -6.82 -15.40 18.69
C PHE A 337 -6.76 -14.01 19.33
N PRO A 338 -7.49 -13.77 20.42
CA PRO A 338 -7.56 -12.46 21.07
C PRO A 338 -6.30 -12.19 21.90
N LEU A 339 -5.19 -11.96 21.20
CA LEU A 339 -3.89 -11.65 21.77
C LEU A 339 -3.63 -10.15 21.75
N ASN A 340 -2.97 -9.62 22.76
CA ASN A 340 -2.64 -8.20 22.94
C ASN A 340 -3.88 -7.32 22.78
N ASP A 341 -3.92 -6.39 21.83
CA ASP A 341 -5.07 -5.49 21.62
C ASP A 341 -6.21 -6.12 20.81
N GLY A 342 -6.12 -7.44 20.56
CA GLY A 342 -7.15 -8.20 19.86
C GLY A 342 -8.42 -8.40 20.69
N GLN A 343 -9.58 -8.26 20.05
CA GLN A 343 -10.89 -8.52 20.65
C GLN A 343 -11.40 -9.90 20.20
N LYS A 344 -12.24 -10.53 21.04
CA LYS A 344 -12.93 -11.78 20.69
C LYS A 344 -13.92 -11.56 19.53
N GLY A 345 -14.06 -12.56 18.65
CA GLY A 345 -15.00 -12.53 17.53
C GLY A 345 -14.56 -11.63 16.38
N MET A 346 -13.27 -11.28 16.33
CA MET A 346 -12.68 -10.61 15.19
C MET A 346 -12.12 -11.65 14.23
N SER A 347 -12.42 -11.52 12.94
CA SER A 347 -12.02 -12.50 11.93
C SER A 347 -11.53 -11.83 10.65
N TYR A 348 -11.03 -12.64 9.72
CA TYR A 348 -10.73 -12.20 8.36
C TYR A 348 -11.97 -11.66 7.63
N TYR A 349 -13.16 -12.13 7.99
CA TYR A 349 -14.40 -11.78 7.31
C TYR A 349 -15.03 -10.50 7.86
N ASN A 350 -14.71 -10.14 9.09
CA ASN A 350 -15.19 -8.92 9.74
C ASN A 350 -14.19 -7.78 9.50
N SER A 351 -14.07 -7.33 8.25
CA SER A 351 -13.30 -6.13 7.95
C SER A 351 -14.09 -4.89 8.40
N ALA A 352 -13.45 -4.06 9.21
CA ALA A 352 -13.97 -2.74 9.54
C ALA A 352 -13.97 -1.83 8.31
#